data_8630570fbef79380ef1c70f2d2999b97
#
_entry.id   8630570fbef79380ef1c70f2d2999b97
#
_cell.length_a   1.000
_cell.length_b   1.000
_cell.length_c   1.000
_cell.angle_alpha   90.00
_cell.angle_beta   90.00
_cell.angle_gamma   90.00
#
_symmetry.space_group_name_H-M   'P 1'
#
loop_
_entity.id
_entity.type
_entity.pdbx_description
1 polymer ?
#
loop_
_entity_poly.entity_id
_entity_poly.type
_entity_poly.pdbx_seq_one_letter_code
_entity_poly.pdbx_strand_id
1 'polypeptide(L)'
;MSGRTQAALYAEIDHELSWSERDLPQHVRTKHVHRLHPYLGKFVPQLAETLLRRSLAAGSVVYDPFAGSGTTLVEANALGIRAIGADVSAFNCLLMRVKVARHNLTALRRDLDRALAAPPADPPPSEWLARWYAPAALRDLAGFCSAIPGSDEPETLAVVASRAARSARLAAHHDLDMPRAPVLGPYACHKHRRECRPVERADHFLRRYATDTVQRLAEFDDVRTAADVEVVHADARTIDLPERIDGIVTSPPYPGLIDYHEQHRYAYELLGLNDRRELELGAAAAGTARGALDAYCDGIAETLARARPAFGPEATAAVVVNDRRDLYDEIARRAGYSIARRDVRHVNRRTGRRAGEYFEQILWLRPVRPRRGARAA
;
A
#
# COMPACT_ATOMS: atom_id res chain seq x y z
N MET A 1 5.94 -34.96 -1.52
CA MET A 1 5.23 -33.86 -2.25
C MET A 1 5.14 -34.26 -3.71
N SER A 2 3.95 -34.61 -4.18
CA SER A 2 3.72 -34.98 -5.59
C SER A 2 3.81 -33.68 -6.41
N GLY A 3 4.78 -33.60 -7.31
CA GLY A 3 4.99 -32.47 -8.18
C GLY A 3 3.75 -32.30 -9.08
N ARG A 4 2.95 -31.27 -8.82
CA ARG A 4 1.89 -30.86 -9.76
C ARG A 4 2.56 -30.47 -11.07
N THR A 5 2.11 -31.03 -12.18
CA THR A 5 2.60 -30.65 -13.50
C THR A 5 2.21 -29.20 -13.80
N GLN A 6 3.01 -28.50 -14.58
CA GLN A 6 2.72 -27.12 -15.00
C GLN A 6 1.32 -27.00 -15.65
N ALA A 7 0.89 -27.99 -16.42
CA ALA A 7 -0.45 -28.07 -17.00
C ALA A 7 -1.56 -28.13 -15.94
N ALA A 8 -1.35 -28.86 -14.84
CA ALA A 8 -2.33 -28.92 -13.74
C ALA A 8 -2.43 -27.60 -12.97
N LEU A 9 -1.31 -26.87 -12.83
CA LEU A 9 -1.31 -25.53 -12.23
C LEU A 9 -2.06 -24.51 -13.11
N TYR A 10 -1.89 -24.56 -14.43
CA TYR A 10 -2.60 -23.68 -15.35
C TYR A 10 -4.08 -23.98 -15.46
N ALA A 11 -4.52 -25.22 -15.24
CA ALA A 11 -5.93 -25.59 -15.22
C ALA A 11 -6.71 -25.05 -14.00
N GLU A 12 -6.00 -24.68 -12.92
CA GLU A 12 -6.61 -24.17 -11.69
C GLU A 12 -6.59 -22.62 -11.62
N ILE A 13 -6.00 -21.93 -12.61
CA ILE A 13 -5.84 -20.47 -12.60
C ILE A 13 -7.16 -19.79 -12.99
N ASP A 14 -7.59 -18.83 -12.19
CA ASP A 14 -8.63 -17.87 -12.57
C ASP A 14 -8.06 -16.87 -13.59
N HIS A 15 -8.43 -17.06 -14.85
CA HIS A 15 -7.97 -16.22 -15.97
C HIS A 15 -8.51 -14.79 -15.90
N GLU A 16 -9.66 -14.56 -15.27
CA GLU A 16 -10.20 -13.21 -15.07
C GLU A 16 -9.43 -12.40 -14.01
N LEU A 17 -8.65 -13.08 -13.17
CA LEU A 17 -7.77 -12.46 -12.16
C LEU A 17 -6.29 -12.47 -12.56
N SER A 18 -5.97 -13.03 -13.73
CA SER A 18 -4.59 -13.22 -14.19
C SER A 18 -4.34 -12.42 -15.46
N TRP A 19 -3.63 -11.31 -15.33
CA TRP A 19 -3.33 -10.42 -16.45
C TRP A 19 -1.86 -10.47 -16.84
N SER A 20 -1.58 -10.49 -18.15
CA SER A 20 -0.25 -10.27 -18.68
C SER A 20 0.08 -8.75 -18.70
N GLU A 21 1.34 -8.40 -18.96
CA GLU A 21 1.71 -6.99 -19.15
C GLU A 21 1.09 -6.37 -20.40
N ARG A 22 0.63 -7.17 -21.37
CA ARG A 22 -0.13 -6.70 -22.53
C ARG A 22 -1.55 -6.32 -22.15
N ASP A 23 -2.19 -7.13 -21.31
CA ASP A 23 -3.57 -6.90 -20.84
C ASP A 23 -3.63 -5.72 -19.87
N LEU A 24 -2.61 -5.60 -19.00
CA LEU A 24 -2.49 -4.52 -18.04
C LEU A 24 -1.11 -3.84 -18.12
N PRO A 25 -0.89 -2.98 -19.11
CA PRO A 25 0.33 -2.19 -19.18
C PRO A 25 0.47 -1.23 -17.98
N GLN A 26 1.68 -0.79 -17.69
CA GLN A 26 1.99 -0.03 -16.47
C GLN A 26 1.09 1.20 -16.26
N HIS A 27 0.75 1.94 -17.32
CA HIS A 27 -0.10 3.13 -17.20
C HIS A 27 -1.53 2.78 -16.78
N VAL A 28 -2.06 1.60 -17.17
CA VAL A 28 -3.36 1.10 -16.74
C VAL A 28 -3.32 0.59 -15.30
N ARG A 29 -2.25 -0.14 -14.91
CA ARG A 29 -2.05 -0.62 -13.53
C ARG A 29 -1.83 0.49 -12.52
N THR A 30 -1.47 1.68 -12.97
CA THR A 30 -1.20 2.85 -12.13
C THR A 30 -2.09 4.02 -12.54
N LYS A 31 -3.37 3.73 -12.83
CA LYS A 31 -4.38 4.74 -13.17
C LYS A 31 -4.50 5.79 -12.05
N HIS A 32 -4.83 7.02 -12.38
CA HIS A 32 -5.08 8.16 -11.49
C HIS A 32 -4.24 8.16 -10.18
N VAL A 33 -4.87 8.27 -9.00
CA VAL A 33 -4.19 8.40 -7.70
C VAL A 33 -3.36 7.18 -7.26
N HIS A 34 -3.52 6.02 -7.91
CA HIS A 34 -2.65 4.88 -7.63
C HIS A 34 -1.17 5.12 -7.99
N ARG A 35 -0.89 6.16 -8.77
CA ARG A 35 0.45 6.58 -9.17
C ARG A 35 1.06 7.67 -8.28
N LEU A 36 0.32 8.22 -7.32
CA LEU A 36 0.80 9.34 -6.50
C LEU A 36 2.12 9.02 -5.78
N HIS A 37 2.31 7.78 -5.39
CA HIS A 37 3.57 7.35 -4.78
C HIS A 37 3.92 5.90 -5.18
N PRO A 38 5.19 5.60 -5.50
CA PRO A 38 5.65 4.23 -5.63
C PRO A 38 5.48 3.47 -4.30
N TYR A 39 4.91 2.28 -4.37
CA TYR A 39 4.65 1.44 -3.21
C TYR A 39 4.89 -0.02 -3.56
N LEU A 40 5.77 -0.70 -2.81
CA LEU A 40 5.99 -2.14 -2.96
C LEU A 40 4.89 -2.92 -2.25
N GLY A 41 4.59 -4.10 -2.77
CA GLY A 41 3.66 -5.03 -2.09
C GLY A 41 2.17 -4.74 -2.29
N LYS A 42 1.78 -3.68 -3.05
CA LYS A 42 0.36 -3.47 -3.37
C LYS A 42 -0.10 -4.43 -4.46
N PHE A 43 -1.30 -4.94 -4.35
CA PHE A 43 -1.96 -5.59 -5.47
C PHE A 43 -2.48 -4.54 -6.49
N VAL A 44 -2.68 -4.97 -7.74
CA VAL A 44 -3.09 -4.05 -8.80
C VAL A 44 -4.54 -3.57 -8.58
N PRO A 45 -4.89 -2.32 -8.92
CA PRO A 45 -6.23 -1.78 -8.76
C PRO A 45 -7.33 -2.64 -9.36
N GLN A 46 -7.10 -3.22 -10.53
CA GLN A 46 -8.04 -4.08 -11.23
C GLN A 46 -8.39 -5.35 -10.44
N LEU A 47 -7.44 -5.86 -9.64
CA LEU A 47 -7.73 -6.98 -8.75
C LEU A 47 -8.69 -6.54 -7.63
N ALA A 48 -8.39 -5.42 -6.97
CA ALA A 48 -9.26 -4.87 -5.93
C ALA A 48 -10.67 -4.59 -6.49
N GLU A 49 -10.76 -3.94 -7.65
CA GLU A 49 -12.02 -3.66 -8.34
C GLU A 49 -12.80 -4.95 -8.62
N THR A 50 -12.14 -5.99 -9.16
CA THR A 50 -12.82 -7.26 -9.47
C THR A 50 -13.30 -7.96 -8.21
N LEU A 51 -12.50 -7.99 -7.13
CA LEU A 51 -12.89 -8.60 -5.86
C LEU A 51 -14.08 -7.86 -5.22
N LEU A 52 -14.05 -6.53 -5.22
CA LEU A 52 -15.15 -5.70 -4.73
C LEU A 52 -16.44 -5.98 -5.51
N ARG A 53 -16.40 -5.96 -6.84
CA ARG A 53 -17.57 -6.26 -7.70
C ARG A 53 -18.12 -7.67 -7.52
N ARG A 54 -17.26 -8.66 -7.23
CA ARG A 54 -17.69 -10.05 -6.99
C ARG A 54 -18.35 -10.26 -5.63
N SER A 55 -18.08 -9.40 -4.66
CA SER A 55 -18.49 -9.62 -3.27
C SER A 55 -19.43 -8.56 -2.69
N LEU A 56 -19.51 -7.37 -3.28
CA LEU A 56 -20.21 -6.21 -2.71
C LEU A 56 -21.00 -5.45 -3.76
N ALA A 57 -22.07 -4.80 -3.32
CA ALA A 57 -22.86 -3.88 -4.13
C ALA A 57 -22.59 -2.43 -3.72
N ALA A 58 -23.00 -1.46 -4.54
CA ALA A 58 -22.97 -0.04 -4.16
C ALA A 58 -23.78 0.17 -2.87
N GLY A 59 -23.27 1.01 -1.97
CA GLY A 59 -23.84 1.25 -0.64
C GLY A 59 -23.41 0.25 0.44
N SER A 60 -22.69 -0.84 0.08
CA SER A 60 -22.06 -1.74 1.05
C SER A 60 -20.92 -1.05 1.80
N VAL A 61 -20.47 -1.66 2.91
CA VAL A 61 -19.30 -1.24 3.70
C VAL A 61 -18.21 -2.29 3.58
N VAL A 62 -17.03 -1.92 3.04
CA VAL A 62 -15.84 -2.77 2.99
C VAL A 62 -14.82 -2.33 4.02
N TYR A 63 -14.13 -3.29 4.63
CA TYR A 63 -13.01 -3.05 5.52
C TYR A 63 -11.71 -3.61 4.94
N ASP A 64 -10.63 -2.83 4.99
CA ASP A 64 -9.27 -3.27 4.70
C ASP A 64 -8.38 -3.06 5.93
N PRO A 65 -8.11 -4.11 6.73
CA PRO A 65 -7.28 -4.01 7.94
C PRO A 65 -5.78 -3.81 7.67
N PHE A 66 -5.33 -3.97 6.43
CA PHE A 66 -3.94 -3.80 6.00
C PHE A 66 -3.90 -2.92 4.75
N ALA A 67 -4.51 -1.74 4.85
CA ALA A 67 -4.86 -0.92 3.69
C ALA A 67 -3.65 -0.37 2.91
N GLY A 68 -2.46 -0.31 3.53
CA GLY A 68 -1.21 0.05 2.89
C GLY A 68 -1.32 1.37 2.11
N SER A 69 -1.17 1.29 0.80
CA SER A 69 -1.32 2.47 -0.05
C SER A 69 -2.79 2.81 -0.42
N GLY A 70 -3.79 2.14 0.16
CA GLY A 70 -5.22 2.43 -0.02
C GLY A 70 -5.82 1.94 -1.33
N THR A 71 -5.33 0.86 -1.92
CA THR A 71 -5.85 0.36 -3.20
C THR A 71 -7.32 -0.02 -3.09
N THR A 72 -7.70 -0.79 -2.06
CA THR A 72 -9.09 -1.18 -1.79
C THR A 72 -10.00 0.03 -1.60
N LEU A 73 -9.53 1.04 -0.86
CA LEU A 73 -10.31 2.23 -0.52
C LEU A 73 -10.64 3.07 -1.76
N VAL A 74 -9.65 3.27 -2.62
CA VAL A 74 -9.80 4.04 -3.87
C VAL A 74 -10.78 3.34 -4.81
N GLU A 75 -10.64 2.04 -5.02
CA GLU A 75 -11.54 1.29 -5.90
C GLU A 75 -12.95 1.16 -5.30
N ALA A 76 -13.07 1.00 -3.98
CA ALA A 76 -14.37 0.99 -3.30
C ALA A 76 -15.12 2.31 -3.50
N ASN A 77 -14.45 3.46 -3.28
CA ASN A 77 -15.05 4.77 -3.52
C ASN A 77 -15.54 4.91 -4.96
N ALA A 78 -14.71 4.53 -5.96
CA ALA A 78 -15.09 4.60 -7.37
C ALA A 78 -16.32 3.72 -7.71
N LEU A 79 -16.57 2.67 -6.92
CA LEU A 79 -17.70 1.76 -7.08
C LEU A 79 -18.94 2.15 -6.23
N GLY A 80 -18.90 3.27 -5.51
CA GLY A 80 -19.99 3.67 -4.62
C GLY A 80 -20.09 2.81 -3.35
N ILE A 81 -19.01 2.16 -2.95
CA ILE A 81 -18.89 1.33 -1.76
C ILE A 81 -18.20 2.16 -0.67
N ARG A 82 -18.79 2.23 0.52
CA ARG A 82 -18.15 2.86 1.69
C ARG A 82 -16.96 2.00 2.12
N ALA A 83 -15.86 2.64 2.49
CA ALA A 83 -14.65 1.92 2.84
C ALA A 83 -14.05 2.39 4.15
N ILE A 84 -13.54 1.45 4.94
CA ILE A 84 -12.75 1.70 6.15
C ILE A 84 -11.41 1.04 5.92
N GLY A 85 -10.31 1.79 6.06
CA GLY A 85 -8.96 1.27 5.94
C GLY A 85 -8.14 1.56 7.18
N ALA A 86 -7.49 0.54 7.73
CA ALA A 86 -6.57 0.69 8.85
C ALA A 86 -5.13 0.41 8.44
N ASP A 87 -4.19 1.16 9.00
CA ASP A 87 -2.76 0.91 8.86
C ASP A 87 -1.99 1.48 10.06
N VAL A 88 -0.92 0.82 10.46
CA VAL A 88 -0.03 1.26 11.56
C VAL A 88 0.97 2.33 11.09
N SER A 89 1.21 2.42 9.78
CA SER A 89 2.15 3.36 9.18
C SER A 89 1.51 4.73 8.99
N ALA A 90 2.07 5.75 9.67
CA ALA A 90 1.65 7.14 9.50
C ALA A 90 1.77 7.61 8.04
N PHE A 91 2.80 7.16 7.32
CA PHE A 91 3.00 7.48 5.91
C PHE A 91 1.93 6.84 5.01
N ASN A 92 1.54 5.60 5.27
CA ASN A 92 0.46 4.93 4.54
C ASN A 92 -0.87 5.66 4.75
N CYS A 93 -1.17 6.04 5.99
CA CYS A 93 -2.38 6.81 6.32
C CYS A 93 -2.38 8.19 5.64
N LEU A 94 -1.25 8.91 5.63
CA LEU A 94 -1.09 10.15 4.88
C LEU A 94 -1.39 9.95 3.39
N LEU A 95 -0.80 8.92 2.79
CA LEU A 95 -0.99 8.62 1.37
C LEU A 95 -2.44 8.22 1.05
N MET A 96 -3.09 7.44 1.91
CA MET A 96 -4.50 7.08 1.77
C MET A 96 -5.40 8.30 1.83
N ARG A 97 -5.23 9.16 2.85
CA ARG A 97 -6.05 10.38 2.99
C ARG A 97 -5.95 11.27 1.77
N VAL A 98 -4.74 11.51 1.26
CA VAL A 98 -4.57 12.30 0.02
C VAL A 98 -5.26 11.64 -1.17
N LYS A 99 -5.21 10.32 -1.32
CA LYS A 99 -5.84 9.63 -2.44
C LYS A 99 -7.37 9.71 -2.43
N VAL A 100 -7.98 9.66 -1.25
CA VAL A 100 -9.44 9.57 -1.11
C VAL A 100 -10.12 10.89 -0.76
N ALA A 101 -9.36 11.92 -0.40
CA ALA A 101 -9.90 13.25 -0.10
C ALA A 101 -10.49 13.93 -1.36
N ARG A 102 -11.38 14.89 -1.14
CA ARG A 102 -11.77 15.88 -2.15
C ARG A 102 -10.82 17.05 -2.07
N HIS A 103 -10.26 17.45 -3.19
CA HIS A 103 -9.24 18.50 -3.27
C HIS A 103 -9.79 19.76 -3.95
N ASN A 104 -9.44 20.92 -3.39
CA ASN A 104 -9.55 22.16 -4.13
C ASN A 104 -8.31 22.35 -5.02
N LEU A 105 -8.42 21.89 -6.28
CA LEU A 105 -7.28 21.92 -7.20
C LEU A 105 -6.74 23.33 -7.49
N THR A 106 -7.56 24.38 -7.34
CA THR A 106 -7.12 25.77 -7.50
C THR A 106 -6.28 26.21 -6.30
N ALA A 107 -6.72 25.92 -5.09
CA ALA A 107 -5.94 26.16 -3.87
C ALA A 107 -4.65 25.33 -3.87
N LEU A 108 -4.74 24.05 -4.24
CA LEU A 108 -3.57 23.18 -4.34
C LEU A 108 -2.51 23.72 -5.30
N ARG A 109 -2.89 24.18 -6.50
CA ARG A 109 -1.93 24.78 -7.46
C ARG A 109 -1.23 26.00 -6.86
N ARG A 110 -1.97 26.92 -6.25
CA ARG A 110 -1.42 28.08 -5.58
C ARG A 110 -0.44 27.69 -4.46
N ASP A 111 -0.79 26.71 -3.64
CA ASP A 111 0.05 26.23 -2.53
C ASP A 111 1.32 25.55 -3.04
N LEU A 112 1.22 24.75 -4.11
CA LEU A 112 2.37 24.15 -4.77
C LEU A 112 3.29 25.20 -5.39
N ASP A 113 2.74 26.24 -6.06
CA ASP A 113 3.55 27.32 -6.63
C ASP A 113 4.31 28.07 -5.53
N ARG A 114 3.65 28.37 -4.39
CA ARG A 114 4.30 28.98 -3.22
C ARG A 114 5.40 28.09 -2.66
N ALA A 115 5.15 26.80 -2.50
CA ALA A 115 6.14 25.85 -1.98
C ALA A 115 7.33 25.66 -2.93
N LEU A 116 7.09 25.66 -4.25
CA LEU A 116 8.13 25.58 -5.26
C LEU A 116 8.98 26.85 -5.39
N ALA A 117 8.45 28.00 -4.95
CA ALA A 117 9.17 29.28 -4.89
C ALA A 117 9.88 29.51 -3.55
N ALA A 118 9.64 28.67 -2.56
CA ALA A 118 10.30 28.80 -1.26
C ALA A 118 11.82 28.67 -1.37
N PRO A 119 12.60 29.50 -0.69
CA PRO A 119 14.05 29.40 -0.70
C PRO A 119 14.50 28.11 -0.03
N PRO A 120 15.70 27.59 -0.38
CA PRO A 120 16.31 26.49 0.34
C PRO A 120 16.40 26.79 1.84
N ALA A 121 16.03 25.81 2.68
CA ALA A 121 16.01 25.96 4.14
C ALA A 121 16.87 24.88 4.82
N ASP A 122 17.13 25.06 6.10
CA ASP A 122 17.83 24.05 6.87
C ASP A 122 16.91 22.83 7.12
N PRO A 123 17.41 21.62 6.86
CA PRO A 123 16.64 20.41 7.08
C PRO A 123 16.50 20.08 8.56
N PRO A 124 15.53 19.24 8.94
CA PRO A 124 15.48 18.69 10.29
C PRO A 124 16.78 17.93 10.61
N PRO A 125 17.26 17.97 11.87
CA PRO A 125 18.47 17.29 12.27
C PRO A 125 18.26 15.76 12.16
N SER A 126 18.97 15.13 11.23
CA SER A 126 18.93 13.68 11.02
C SER A 126 20.24 13.21 10.36
N GLU A 127 20.95 12.33 11.03
CA GLU A 127 22.15 11.68 10.48
C GLU A 127 21.78 10.84 9.25
N TRP A 128 20.58 10.25 9.24
CA TRP A 128 20.10 9.46 8.11
C TRP A 128 19.90 10.35 6.88
N LEU A 129 19.23 11.51 7.02
CA LEU A 129 19.05 12.46 5.92
C LEU A 129 20.40 12.96 5.41
N ALA A 130 21.31 13.37 6.30
CA ALA A 130 22.63 13.83 5.93
C ALA A 130 23.44 12.77 5.17
N ARG A 131 23.25 11.49 5.49
CA ARG A 131 23.91 10.36 4.80
C ARG A 131 23.32 10.09 3.41
N TRP A 132 22.00 10.27 3.23
CA TRP A 132 21.29 9.81 2.04
C TRP A 132 21.02 10.90 1.00
N TYR A 133 21.37 12.15 1.27
CA TYR A 133 21.16 13.26 0.35
C TYR A 133 22.39 14.13 0.19
N ALA A 134 22.54 14.69 -1.03
CA ALA A 134 23.43 15.81 -1.22
C ALA A 134 22.91 17.04 -0.43
N PRO A 135 23.79 17.87 0.19
CA PRO A 135 23.35 18.98 1.03
C PRO A 135 22.40 19.96 0.33
N ALA A 136 22.64 20.23 -0.97
CA ALA A 136 21.77 21.12 -1.74
C ALA A 136 20.39 20.51 -2.00
N ALA A 137 20.32 19.22 -2.33
CA ALA A 137 19.04 18.52 -2.52
C ALA A 137 18.22 18.49 -1.22
N LEU A 138 18.88 18.28 -0.09
CA LEU A 138 18.21 18.27 1.21
C LEU A 138 17.66 19.65 1.59
N ARG A 139 18.41 20.72 1.31
CA ARG A 139 17.92 22.09 1.52
C ARG A 139 16.77 22.48 0.59
N ASP A 140 16.76 21.98 -0.68
CA ASP A 140 15.62 22.17 -1.58
C ASP A 140 14.35 21.52 -1.00
N LEU A 141 14.46 20.28 -0.51
CA LEU A 141 13.35 19.55 0.12
C LEU A 141 12.85 20.27 1.37
N ALA A 142 13.77 20.72 2.25
CA ALA A 142 13.41 21.45 3.45
C ALA A 142 12.73 22.80 3.16
N GLY A 143 13.21 23.53 2.14
CA GLY A 143 12.57 24.76 1.66
C GLY A 143 11.13 24.51 1.21
N PHE A 144 10.90 23.46 0.41
CA PHE A 144 9.54 23.07 0.01
C PHE A 144 8.68 22.72 1.23
N CYS A 145 9.20 21.91 2.16
CA CYS A 145 8.49 21.49 3.36
C CYS A 145 8.12 22.64 4.29
N SER A 146 8.88 23.75 4.31
CA SER A 146 8.59 24.92 5.14
C SER A 146 7.24 25.60 4.78
N ALA A 147 6.73 25.38 3.58
CA ALA A 147 5.46 25.92 3.12
C ALA A 147 4.25 25.03 3.51
N ILE A 148 4.48 23.79 3.98
CA ILE A 148 3.39 22.83 4.29
C ILE A 148 2.46 23.38 5.39
N PRO A 149 2.93 23.88 6.55
CA PRO A 149 2.03 24.29 7.63
C PRO A 149 1.08 25.43 7.30
N GLY A 150 1.41 26.26 6.30
CA GLY A 150 0.60 27.39 5.88
C GLY A 150 -0.23 27.13 4.61
N SER A 151 -0.39 25.88 4.18
CA SER A 151 -1.13 25.51 2.99
C SER A 151 -2.55 25.05 3.32
N ASP A 152 -3.46 25.17 2.35
CA ASP A 152 -4.83 24.63 2.44
C ASP A 152 -4.82 23.10 2.20
N GLU A 153 -3.76 22.57 1.56
CA GLU A 153 -3.60 21.17 1.17
C GLU A 153 -2.30 20.55 1.73
N PRO A 154 -2.08 20.61 3.07
CA PRO A 154 -0.77 20.27 3.68
C PRO A 154 -0.39 18.78 3.44
N GLU A 155 -1.34 17.85 3.52
CA GLU A 155 -1.06 16.43 3.32
C GLU A 155 -0.66 16.14 1.86
N THR A 156 -1.24 16.86 0.89
CA THR A 156 -0.90 16.71 -0.53
C THR A 156 0.52 17.22 -0.81
N LEU A 157 0.90 18.36 -0.22
CA LEU A 157 2.27 18.86 -0.32
C LEU A 157 3.26 17.87 0.32
N ALA A 158 2.93 17.31 1.48
CA ALA A 158 3.75 16.29 2.15
C ALA A 158 3.97 15.04 1.26
N VAL A 159 2.94 14.57 0.54
CA VAL A 159 3.08 13.47 -0.43
C VAL A 159 3.99 13.86 -1.61
N VAL A 160 3.88 15.08 -2.13
CA VAL A 160 4.80 15.57 -3.18
C VAL A 160 6.24 15.62 -2.67
N ALA A 161 6.48 16.18 -1.48
CA ALA A 161 7.78 16.22 -0.84
C ALA A 161 8.38 14.83 -0.63
N SER A 162 7.60 13.88 -0.11
CA SER A 162 8.05 12.50 0.12
C SER A 162 8.44 11.79 -1.18
N ARG A 163 7.66 12.00 -2.25
CA ARG A 163 7.95 11.42 -3.56
C ARG A 163 9.22 12.02 -4.19
N ALA A 164 9.44 13.33 -4.01
CA ALA A 164 10.65 14.00 -4.42
C ALA A 164 11.85 13.51 -3.60
N ALA A 165 11.70 13.40 -2.29
CA ALA A 165 12.72 12.86 -1.40
C ALA A 165 13.13 11.45 -1.80
N ARG A 166 12.17 10.55 -2.10
CA ARG A 166 12.49 9.21 -2.61
C ARG A 166 13.40 9.26 -3.84
N SER A 167 13.15 10.16 -4.77
CA SER A 167 13.88 10.25 -6.04
C SER A 167 15.19 11.01 -5.94
N ALA A 168 15.30 11.93 -4.99
CA ALA A 168 16.49 12.76 -4.77
C ALA A 168 17.56 12.09 -3.88
N ARG A 169 17.28 10.89 -3.33
CA ARG A 169 18.27 10.14 -2.56
C ARG A 169 19.52 9.82 -3.38
N LEU A 170 20.66 9.76 -2.70
CA LEU A 170 21.91 9.23 -3.24
C LEU A 170 21.80 7.72 -3.47
N ALA A 171 20.92 7.33 -4.38
CA ALA A 171 20.64 5.95 -4.72
C ALA A 171 20.67 5.74 -6.23
N ALA A 172 21.08 4.57 -6.67
CA ALA A 172 21.06 4.24 -8.09
C ALA A 172 19.63 4.20 -8.62
N HIS A 173 19.40 4.73 -9.83
CA HIS A 173 18.07 4.81 -10.45
C HIS A 173 17.34 3.47 -10.59
N HIS A 174 18.08 2.37 -10.59
CA HIS A 174 17.53 1.01 -10.64
C HIS A 174 17.27 0.40 -9.25
N ASP A 175 17.67 1.08 -8.17
CA ASP A 175 17.56 0.59 -6.79
C ASP A 175 16.92 1.64 -5.85
N LEU A 176 15.96 2.39 -6.34
CA LEU A 176 15.28 3.43 -5.55
C LEU A 176 14.36 2.87 -4.45
N ASP A 177 13.97 1.60 -4.51
CA ASP A 177 13.02 1.05 -3.53
C ASP A 177 13.70 0.62 -2.23
N MET A 178 14.83 -0.10 -2.33
CA MET A 178 15.56 -0.65 -1.19
C MET A 178 17.09 -0.49 -1.37
N PRO A 179 17.60 0.76 -1.46
CA PRO A 179 19.05 0.98 -1.64
C PRO A 179 19.78 0.58 -0.36
N ARG A 180 20.91 -0.13 -0.53
CA ARG A 180 21.72 -0.63 0.60
C ARG A 180 22.73 0.39 1.12
N ALA A 181 23.25 1.22 0.21
CA ALA A 181 24.25 2.24 0.53
C ALA A 181 24.10 3.45 -0.38
N PRO A 182 24.50 4.66 0.07
CA PRO A 182 24.55 5.83 -0.78
C PRO A 182 25.51 5.65 -1.96
N VAL A 183 25.15 6.17 -3.13
CA VAL A 183 25.99 6.27 -4.31
C VAL A 183 26.57 7.69 -4.32
N LEU A 184 27.89 7.81 -4.16
CA LEU A 184 28.57 9.11 -4.00
C LEU A 184 29.30 9.58 -5.27
N GLY A 185 29.36 8.75 -6.31
CA GLY A 185 30.03 9.08 -7.56
C GLY A 185 29.30 8.54 -8.79
N PRO A 186 29.83 8.78 -9.99
CA PRO A 186 29.26 8.23 -11.23
C PRO A 186 29.13 6.71 -11.16
N TYR A 187 28.07 6.17 -11.76
CA TYR A 187 27.77 4.73 -11.76
C TYR A 187 27.12 4.27 -13.07
N ALA A 188 27.40 3.02 -13.46
CA ALA A 188 26.72 2.39 -14.59
C ALA A 188 25.24 2.14 -14.26
N CYS A 189 24.35 2.78 -14.99
CA CYS A 189 22.91 2.69 -14.77
C CYS A 189 22.25 1.70 -15.73
N HIS A 190 21.83 0.54 -15.25
CA HIS A 190 21.14 -0.47 -16.06
C HIS A 190 19.79 0.05 -16.61
N LYS A 191 19.09 0.91 -15.86
CA LYS A 191 17.81 1.49 -16.29
C LYS A 191 17.97 2.43 -17.49
N HIS A 192 19.02 3.27 -17.48
CA HIS A 192 19.25 4.27 -18.54
C HIS A 192 20.28 3.83 -19.59
N ARG A 193 20.94 2.68 -19.38
CA ARG A 193 21.99 2.12 -20.25
C ARG A 193 23.12 3.11 -20.53
N ARG A 194 23.48 3.91 -19.52
CA ARG A 194 24.55 4.91 -19.57
C ARG A 194 25.12 5.14 -18.18
N GLU A 195 26.23 5.85 -18.09
CA GLU A 195 26.71 6.40 -16.83
C GLU A 195 25.74 7.46 -16.32
N CYS A 196 25.37 7.35 -15.04
CA CYS A 196 24.56 8.33 -14.32
C CYS A 196 25.35 8.86 -13.13
N ARG A 197 24.98 10.03 -12.66
CA ARG A 197 25.56 10.68 -11.47
C ARG A 197 24.56 10.75 -10.33
N PRO A 198 25.03 10.82 -9.08
CA PRO A 198 24.18 11.12 -7.95
C PRO A 198 23.37 12.40 -8.14
N VAL A 199 22.23 12.45 -7.50
CA VAL A 199 21.35 13.61 -7.52
C VAL A 199 21.91 14.69 -6.60
N GLU A 200 22.15 15.89 -7.13
CA GLU A 200 22.66 17.04 -6.38
C GLU A 200 21.57 18.02 -5.93
N ARG A 201 20.44 18.10 -6.67
CA ARG A 201 19.32 19.03 -6.44
C ARG A 201 17.99 18.30 -6.54
N ALA A 202 17.01 18.72 -5.73
CA ALA A 202 15.68 18.11 -5.70
C ALA A 202 14.60 18.91 -6.45
N ASP A 203 14.86 20.14 -6.87
CA ASP A 203 13.91 21.09 -7.43
C ASP A 203 13.15 20.53 -8.65
N HIS A 204 13.84 19.85 -9.57
CA HIS A 204 13.17 19.26 -10.75
C HIS A 204 12.22 18.10 -10.40
N PHE A 205 12.50 17.33 -9.33
CA PHE A 205 11.59 16.30 -8.85
C PHE A 205 10.37 16.92 -8.17
N LEU A 206 10.57 17.96 -7.37
CA LEU A 206 9.48 18.69 -6.74
C LEU A 206 8.51 19.25 -7.79
N ARG A 207 9.01 19.97 -8.80
CA ARG A 207 8.19 20.51 -9.91
C ARG A 207 7.46 19.41 -10.68
N ARG A 208 8.19 18.36 -11.06
CA ARG A 208 7.62 17.23 -11.79
C ARG A 208 6.49 16.56 -11.03
N TYR A 209 6.69 16.30 -9.72
CA TYR A 209 5.71 15.59 -8.93
C TYR A 209 4.56 16.49 -8.47
N ALA A 210 4.77 17.78 -8.32
CA ALA A 210 3.69 18.74 -8.12
C ALA A 210 2.71 18.69 -9.31
N THR A 211 3.22 18.81 -10.54
CA THR A 211 2.39 18.73 -11.76
C THR A 211 1.69 17.38 -11.90
N ASP A 212 2.42 16.27 -11.75
CA ASP A 212 1.84 14.92 -11.87
C ASP A 212 0.78 14.66 -10.78
N THR A 213 0.97 15.17 -9.56
CA THR A 213 0.00 15.01 -8.45
C THR A 213 -1.33 15.71 -8.77
N VAL A 214 -1.29 16.96 -9.20
CA VAL A 214 -2.51 17.70 -9.60
C VAL A 214 -3.26 16.96 -10.70
N GLN A 215 -2.55 16.47 -11.72
CA GLN A 215 -3.16 15.70 -12.80
C GLN A 215 -3.83 14.42 -12.28
N ARG A 216 -3.15 13.65 -11.39
CA ARG A 216 -3.69 12.38 -10.88
C ARG A 216 -4.91 12.58 -9.97
N LEU A 217 -4.93 13.65 -9.20
CA LEU A 217 -6.08 14.00 -8.36
C LEU A 217 -7.28 14.40 -9.24
N ALA A 218 -7.05 15.19 -10.30
CA ALA A 218 -8.10 15.52 -11.27
C ALA A 218 -8.66 14.27 -11.96
N GLU A 219 -7.79 13.36 -12.43
CA GLU A 219 -8.22 12.09 -13.06
C GLU A 219 -9.07 11.23 -12.11
N PHE A 220 -8.81 11.27 -10.80
CA PHE A 220 -9.63 10.54 -9.84
C PHE A 220 -10.94 11.25 -9.53
N ASP A 221 -10.95 12.58 -9.54
CA ASP A 221 -12.18 13.36 -9.30
C ASP A 221 -13.24 13.11 -10.37
N ASP A 222 -12.83 12.75 -11.61
CA ASP A 222 -13.73 12.36 -12.71
C ASP A 222 -14.45 11.02 -12.48
N VAL A 223 -13.90 10.13 -11.64
CA VAL A 223 -14.42 8.76 -11.47
C VAL A 223 -14.90 8.46 -10.04
N ARG A 224 -14.54 9.32 -9.08
CA ARG A 224 -14.93 9.13 -7.69
C ARG A 224 -16.43 9.34 -7.48
N THR A 225 -16.98 8.67 -6.49
CA THR A 225 -18.37 8.85 -6.06
C THR A 225 -18.47 9.67 -4.77
N ALA A 226 -19.68 9.77 -4.23
CA ALA A 226 -19.94 10.35 -2.91
C ALA A 226 -19.79 9.35 -1.75
N ALA A 227 -19.38 8.11 -2.02
CA ALA A 227 -19.20 7.09 -0.98
C ALA A 227 -18.10 7.51 0.01
N ASP A 228 -18.40 7.41 1.30
CA ASP A 228 -17.46 7.79 2.36
C ASP A 228 -16.28 6.80 2.44
N VAL A 229 -15.11 7.35 2.74
CA VAL A 229 -13.90 6.57 3.02
C VAL A 229 -13.29 7.05 4.32
N GLU A 230 -13.14 6.13 5.26
CA GLU A 230 -12.50 6.37 6.53
C GLU A 230 -11.09 5.79 6.54
N VAL A 231 -10.10 6.58 6.95
CA VAL A 231 -8.70 6.16 7.12
C VAL A 231 -8.33 6.23 8.58
N VAL A 232 -8.04 5.09 9.16
CA VAL A 232 -7.73 4.95 10.59
C VAL A 232 -6.25 4.62 10.79
N HIS A 233 -5.52 5.51 11.47
CA HIS A 233 -4.13 5.28 11.84
C HIS A 233 -4.09 4.48 13.16
N ALA A 234 -4.25 3.18 13.07
CA ALA A 234 -4.33 2.29 14.21
C ALA A 234 -3.83 0.88 13.89
N ASP A 235 -3.59 0.12 14.95
CA ASP A 235 -3.39 -1.32 14.86
C ASP A 235 -4.75 -2.01 14.66
N ALA A 236 -4.90 -2.72 13.57
CA ALA A 236 -6.15 -3.40 13.22
C ALA A 236 -6.58 -4.48 14.23
N ARG A 237 -5.69 -4.92 15.12
CA ARG A 237 -6.00 -5.82 16.24
C ARG A 237 -6.82 -5.14 17.33
N THR A 238 -6.77 -3.81 17.41
CA THR A 238 -7.37 -3.03 18.52
C THR A 238 -8.44 -2.03 18.07
N ILE A 239 -8.68 -1.91 16.76
CA ILE A 239 -9.62 -0.94 16.20
C ILE A 239 -11.08 -1.27 16.58
N ASP A 240 -11.86 -0.24 16.87
CA ASP A 240 -13.30 -0.33 16.94
C ASP A 240 -13.91 -0.15 15.56
N LEU A 241 -14.65 -1.16 15.10
CA LEU A 241 -15.32 -1.15 13.82
C LEU A 241 -16.79 -0.73 13.99
N PRO A 242 -17.44 -0.17 12.95
CA PRO A 242 -18.85 0.09 12.96
C PRO A 242 -19.63 -1.21 13.20
N GLU A 243 -20.90 -1.10 13.63
CA GLU A 243 -21.75 -2.26 13.93
C GLU A 243 -21.88 -3.25 12.78
N ARG A 244 -21.73 -2.78 11.52
CA ARG A 244 -21.85 -3.61 10.32
C ARG A 244 -20.78 -3.31 9.29
N ILE A 245 -20.13 -4.37 8.83
CA ILE A 245 -19.35 -4.41 7.58
C ILE A 245 -19.91 -5.53 6.69
N ASP A 246 -19.95 -5.30 5.38
CA ASP A 246 -20.49 -6.25 4.40
C ASP A 246 -19.38 -7.14 3.81
N GLY A 247 -18.12 -6.78 4.01
CA GLY A 247 -16.99 -7.63 3.61
C GLY A 247 -15.63 -7.04 3.96
N ILE A 248 -14.62 -7.88 3.79
CA ILE A 248 -13.20 -7.52 3.81
C ILE A 248 -12.61 -7.79 2.43
N VAL A 249 -11.84 -6.84 1.90
CA VAL A 249 -10.96 -7.05 0.75
C VAL A 249 -9.58 -6.53 1.14
N THR A 250 -8.63 -7.43 1.29
CA THR A 250 -7.32 -7.09 1.85
C THR A 250 -6.19 -7.96 1.31
N SER A 251 -4.96 -7.44 1.41
CA SER A 251 -3.72 -8.21 1.20
C SER A 251 -2.81 -7.99 2.41
N PRO A 252 -2.79 -8.90 3.37
CA PRO A 252 -1.91 -8.81 4.54
C PRO A 252 -0.43 -8.75 4.14
N PRO A 253 0.45 -8.19 4.96
CA PRO A 253 1.88 -8.22 4.72
C PRO A 253 2.38 -9.67 4.62
N TYR A 254 3.35 -9.92 3.71
CA TYR A 254 3.92 -11.26 3.57
C TYR A 254 5.12 -11.42 4.50
N PRO A 255 5.18 -12.48 5.32
CA PRO A 255 6.19 -12.60 6.37
C PRO A 255 7.61 -12.60 5.82
N GLY A 256 8.46 -11.76 6.39
CA GLY A 256 9.88 -11.64 6.06
C GLY A 256 10.18 -11.01 4.70
N LEU A 257 9.23 -10.28 4.08
CA LEU A 257 9.40 -9.75 2.72
C LEU A 257 9.73 -8.26 2.67
N ILE A 258 9.03 -7.41 3.42
CA ILE A 258 9.13 -5.95 3.37
C ILE A 258 9.08 -5.39 4.79
N ASP A 259 9.92 -4.37 5.05
CA ASP A 259 9.78 -3.45 6.18
C ASP A 259 9.22 -2.15 5.63
N TYR A 260 7.94 -1.88 5.86
CA TYR A 260 7.25 -0.74 5.26
C TYR A 260 7.72 0.60 5.84
N HIS A 261 8.06 0.68 7.13
CA HIS A 261 8.63 1.88 7.74
C HIS A 261 10.02 2.15 7.17
N GLU A 262 10.87 1.13 7.05
CA GLU A 262 12.22 1.30 6.46
C GLU A 262 12.15 1.65 4.98
N GLN A 263 11.20 1.08 4.23
CA GLN A 263 10.97 1.42 2.81
C GLN A 263 10.67 2.91 2.63
N HIS A 264 9.94 3.53 3.57
CA HIS A 264 9.51 4.93 3.50
C HIS A 264 10.26 5.83 4.50
N ARG A 265 11.37 5.37 5.06
CA ARG A 265 12.14 6.10 6.08
C ARG A 265 12.45 7.55 5.67
N TYR A 266 12.71 7.79 4.41
CA TYR A 266 12.91 9.16 3.89
C TYR A 266 11.72 10.09 4.16
N ALA A 267 10.49 9.59 4.17
CA ALA A 267 9.31 10.37 4.50
C ALA A 267 9.20 10.61 6.02
N TYR A 268 9.47 9.58 6.82
CA TYR A 268 9.47 9.69 8.27
C TYR A 268 10.48 10.72 8.75
N GLU A 269 11.72 10.64 8.28
CA GLU A 269 12.82 11.54 8.67
C GLU A 269 12.58 12.99 8.19
N LEU A 270 12.08 13.16 6.94
CA LEU A 270 11.88 14.51 6.37
C LEU A 270 10.65 15.22 6.95
N LEU A 271 9.56 14.49 7.20
CA LEU A 271 8.27 15.05 7.60
C LEU A 271 8.01 14.93 9.11
N GLY A 272 8.91 14.31 9.88
CA GLY A 272 8.74 14.10 11.32
C GLY A 272 7.53 13.21 11.66
N LEU A 273 7.27 12.17 10.85
CA LEU A 273 6.16 11.28 11.08
C LEU A 273 6.41 10.34 12.27
N ASN A 274 5.35 9.97 12.98
CA ASN A 274 5.45 9.03 14.10
C ASN A 274 5.73 7.61 13.58
N ASP A 275 6.87 7.06 13.98
CA ASP A 275 7.31 5.71 13.62
C ASP A 275 6.73 4.70 14.61
N ARG A 276 5.96 3.73 14.11
CA ARG A 276 5.35 2.62 14.86
C ARG A 276 5.76 1.27 14.27
N ARG A 277 7.01 1.17 13.82
CA ARG A 277 7.52 -0.07 13.19
C ARG A 277 7.42 -1.31 14.06
N GLU A 278 7.39 -1.15 15.36
CA GLU A 278 7.20 -2.25 16.33
C GLU A 278 5.82 -2.93 16.22
N LEU A 279 4.84 -2.26 15.60
CA LEU A 279 3.50 -2.81 15.36
C LEU A 279 3.37 -3.52 14.00
N GLU A 280 4.40 -3.45 13.13
CA GLU A 280 4.37 -4.13 11.84
C GLU A 280 4.29 -5.65 11.99
N LEU A 281 3.32 -6.27 11.33
CA LEU A 281 3.23 -7.72 11.24
C LEU A 281 4.08 -8.24 10.07
N GLY A 282 4.86 -9.27 10.32
CA GLY A 282 5.64 -9.94 9.27
C GLY A 282 6.78 -9.12 8.68
N ALA A 283 7.29 -8.10 9.38
CA ALA A 283 8.41 -7.29 8.94
C ALA A 283 9.61 -8.13 8.49
N ALA A 284 10.33 -7.66 7.46
CA ALA A 284 11.51 -8.38 6.93
C ALA A 284 12.61 -8.55 7.99
N ALA A 285 12.78 -7.56 8.87
CA ALA A 285 13.71 -7.58 9.99
C ALA A 285 13.41 -8.69 11.01
N ALA A 286 12.13 -9.06 11.19
CA ALA A 286 11.72 -10.16 12.05
C ALA A 286 12.10 -11.54 11.48
N GLY A 287 12.36 -11.61 10.18
CA GLY A 287 12.71 -12.84 9.47
C GLY A 287 11.56 -13.85 9.36
N THR A 288 11.89 -15.12 9.21
CA THR A 288 10.93 -16.21 9.05
C THR A 288 11.28 -17.42 9.94
N ALA A 289 11.92 -17.19 11.08
CA ALA A 289 12.09 -18.19 12.11
C ALA A 289 10.74 -18.61 12.69
N ARG A 290 10.64 -19.79 13.30
CA ARG A 290 9.38 -20.34 13.80
C ARG A 290 8.62 -19.35 14.68
N GLY A 291 9.27 -18.75 15.67
CA GLY A 291 8.62 -17.79 16.57
C GLY A 291 8.10 -16.54 15.87
N ALA A 292 8.82 -16.06 14.83
CA ALA A 292 8.34 -14.92 14.00
C ALA A 292 7.11 -15.29 13.16
N LEU A 293 7.06 -16.53 12.66
CA LEU A 293 5.90 -17.03 11.93
C LEU A 293 4.70 -17.27 12.85
N ASP A 294 4.93 -17.78 14.06
CA ASP A 294 3.86 -17.96 15.05
C ASP A 294 3.25 -16.61 15.44
N ALA A 295 4.09 -15.60 15.74
CA ALA A 295 3.64 -14.23 16.03
C ALA A 295 2.89 -13.58 14.85
N TYR A 296 3.35 -13.83 13.62
CA TYR A 296 2.65 -13.40 12.41
C TYR A 296 1.26 -14.04 12.30
N CYS A 297 1.17 -15.37 12.49
CA CYS A 297 -0.10 -16.09 12.43
C CYS A 297 -1.09 -15.58 13.49
N ASP A 298 -0.61 -15.36 14.72
CA ASP A 298 -1.42 -14.83 15.81
C ASP A 298 -1.92 -13.43 15.50
N GLY A 299 -1.06 -12.52 15.03
CA GLY A 299 -1.43 -11.15 14.69
C GLY A 299 -2.44 -11.05 13.54
N ILE A 300 -2.30 -11.86 12.48
CA ILE A 300 -3.29 -11.90 11.39
C ILE A 300 -4.61 -12.51 11.89
N ALA A 301 -4.55 -13.58 12.69
CA ALA A 301 -5.75 -14.19 13.26
C ALA A 301 -6.50 -13.25 14.19
N GLU A 302 -5.80 -12.52 15.06
CA GLU A 302 -6.39 -11.49 15.93
C GLU A 302 -7.07 -10.38 15.13
N THR A 303 -6.42 -9.90 14.08
CA THR A 303 -6.98 -8.87 13.18
C THR A 303 -8.30 -9.33 12.55
N LEU A 304 -8.33 -10.53 11.99
CA LEU A 304 -9.53 -11.10 11.39
C LEU A 304 -10.62 -11.38 12.45
N ALA A 305 -10.24 -11.90 13.62
CA ALA A 305 -11.16 -12.16 14.71
C ALA A 305 -11.80 -10.87 15.24
N ARG A 306 -11.04 -9.77 15.28
CA ARG A 306 -11.53 -8.43 15.69
C ARG A 306 -12.62 -7.91 14.77
N ALA A 307 -12.51 -8.15 13.47
CA ALA A 307 -13.51 -7.73 12.48
C ALA A 307 -14.80 -8.57 12.52
N ARG A 308 -14.73 -9.83 13.01
CA ARG A 308 -15.82 -10.80 12.91
C ARG A 308 -17.16 -10.36 13.55
N PRO A 309 -17.20 -9.69 14.73
CA PRO A 309 -18.45 -9.23 15.32
C PRO A 309 -19.22 -8.24 14.45
N ALA A 310 -18.52 -7.44 13.62
CA ALA A 310 -19.09 -6.47 12.72
C ALA A 310 -19.61 -7.06 11.40
N PHE A 311 -19.37 -8.36 11.11
CA PHE A 311 -19.79 -9.00 9.87
C PHE A 311 -21.30 -9.14 9.79
N GLY A 312 -21.86 -8.62 8.69
CA GLY A 312 -23.24 -8.90 8.30
C GLY A 312 -23.47 -10.39 7.99
N PRO A 313 -24.74 -10.81 7.83
CA PRO A 313 -25.09 -12.24 7.65
C PRO A 313 -24.43 -12.89 6.44
N GLU A 314 -24.27 -12.15 5.35
CA GLU A 314 -23.72 -12.62 4.07
C GLU A 314 -22.28 -12.13 3.83
N ALA A 315 -21.69 -11.46 4.82
CA ALA A 315 -20.36 -10.90 4.69
C ALA A 315 -19.30 -11.99 4.46
N THR A 316 -18.36 -11.68 3.59
CA THR A 316 -17.22 -12.54 3.25
C THR A 316 -15.92 -11.74 3.30
N ALA A 317 -14.79 -12.40 3.57
CA ALA A 317 -13.49 -11.78 3.44
C ALA A 317 -12.74 -12.37 2.24
N ALA A 318 -12.33 -11.52 1.31
CA ALA A 318 -11.42 -11.84 0.23
C ALA A 318 -10.00 -11.45 0.65
N VAL A 319 -9.16 -12.44 0.96
CA VAL A 319 -7.79 -12.24 1.45
C VAL A 319 -6.81 -12.68 0.37
N VAL A 320 -6.05 -11.74 -0.19
CA VAL A 320 -5.06 -11.98 -1.26
C VAL A 320 -3.70 -12.30 -0.64
N VAL A 321 -3.19 -13.50 -0.89
CA VAL A 321 -1.98 -14.00 -0.23
C VAL A 321 -1.07 -14.78 -1.17
N ASN A 322 0.23 -14.82 -0.85
CA ASN A 322 1.16 -15.82 -1.38
C ASN A 322 1.52 -16.80 -0.26
N ASP A 323 0.62 -17.74 -0.01
CA ASP A 323 0.75 -18.70 1.10
C ASP A 323 1.58 -19.93 0.70
N ARG A 324 2.90 -19.76 0.60
CA ARG A 324 3.83 -20.87 0.29
C ARG A 324 4.10 -21.81 1.46
N ARG A 325 3.62 -21.45 2.65
CA ARG A 325 3.90 -22.16 3.90
C ARG A 325 2.67 -22.78 4.52
N ASP A 326 1.53 -22.70 3.82
CA ASP A 326 0.24 -23.23 4.27
C ASP A 326 -0.19 -22.70 5.65
N LEU A 327 0.04 -21.40 5.90
CA LEU A 327 -0.26 -20.76 7.19
C LEU A 327 -1.75 -20.40 7.34
N TYR A 328 -2.43 -20.13 6.23
CA TYR A 328 -3.75 -19.50 6.28
C TYR A 328 -4.90 -20.44 6.65
N ASP A 329 -4.74 -21.75 6.56
CA ASP A 329 -5.71 -22.69 7.12
C ASP A 329 -5.79 -22.55 8.64
N GLU A 330 -4.64 -22.48 9.29
CA GLU A 330 -4.55 -22.32 10.74
C GLU A 330 -4.96 -20.90 11.18
N ILE A 331 -4.52 -19.85 10.45
CA ILE A 331 -4.95 -18.46 10.70
C ILE A 331 -6.48 -18.34 10.64
N ALA A 332 -7.12 -18.85 9.60
CA ALA A 332 -8.56 -18.79 9.45
C ALA A 332 -9.26 -19.51 10.61
N ARG A 333 -8.79 -20.69 10.98
CA ARG A 333 -9.32 -21.48 12.10
C ARG A 333 -9.21 -20.71 13.43
N ARG A 334 -8.04 -20.12 13.75
CA ARG A 334 -7.83 -19.31 14.97
C ARG A 334 -8.74 -18.09 15.00
N ALA A 335 -8.91 -17.44 13.85
CA ALA A 335 -9.79 -16.28 13.72
C ALA A 335 -11.29 -16.60 13.75
N GLY A 336 -11.66 -17.89 13.73
CA GLY A 336 -13.05 -18.34 13.72
C GLY A 336 -13.72 -18.22 12.35
N TYR A 337 -12.93 -18.40 11.28
CA TYR A 337 -13.40 -18.47 9.91
C TYR A 337 -13.16 -19.85 9.29
N SER A 338 -13.91 -20.16 8.23
CA SER A 338 -13.63 -21.26 7.32
C SER A 338 -13.29 -20.69 5.94
N ILE A 339 -12.41 -21.37 5.22
CA ILE A 339 -12.09 -21.04 3.83
C ILE A 339 -13.15 -21.71 2.95
N ALA A 340 -14.10 -20.91 2.45
CA ALA A 340 -15.20 -21.39 1.63
C ALA A 340 -14.77 -21.66 0.17
N ARG A 341 -13.81 -20.88 -0.35
CA ARG A 341 -13.28 -21.01 -1.72
C ARG A 341 -11.85 -20.50 -1.77
N ARG A 342 -11.06 -21.07 -2.68
CA ARG A 342 -9.71 -20.61 -3.05
C ARG A 342 -9.67 -20.39 -4.55
N ASP A 343 -9.34 -19.20 -4.97
CA ASP A 343 -8.98 -18.92 -6.35
C ASP A 343 -7.47 -18.75 -6.44
N VAL A 344 -6.88 -19.15 -7.54
CA VAL A 344 -5.45 -19.02 -7.80
C VAL A 344 -5.26 -18.10 -8.99
N ARG A 345 -4.36 -17.13 -8.87
CA ARG A 345 -3.99 -16.25 -9.97
C ARG A 345 -2.51 -16.32 -10.29
N HIS A 346 -2.16 -16.17 -11.55
CA HIS A 346 -0.80 -15.98 -12.00
C HIS A 346 -0.45 -14.49 -12.00
N VAL A 347 0.66 -14.15 -11.36
CA VAL A 347 1.19 -12.78 -11.34
C VAL A 347 2.40 -12.72 -12.26
N ASN A 348 2.25 -12.06 -13.41
CA ASN A 348 3.35 -11.87 -14.34
C ASN A 348 4.35 -10.84 -13.76
N ARG A 349 5.53 -11.33 -13.34
CA ARG A 349 6.63 -10.51 -12.83
C ARG A 349 7.73 -10.42 -13.86
N ARG A 350 7.76 -9.34 -14.63
CA ARG A 350 8.93 -8.99 -15.45
C ARG A 350 9.90 -8.05 -14.75
N THR A 351 9.48 -7.38 -13.68
CA THR A 351 10.29 -6.40 -12.96
C THR A 351 10.53 -6.87 -11.54
N GLY A 352 11.76 -7.19 -11.21
CA GLY A 352 12.19 -7.54 -9.87
C GLY A 352 13.40 -8.49 -9.88
N ARG A 353 14.15 -8.52 -8.76
CA ARG A 353 15.37 -9.34 -8.57
C ARG A 353 15.12 -10.87 -8.61
N ARG A 354 13.88 -11.32 -8.81
CA ARG A 354 13.50 -12.73 -8.89
C ARG A 354 12.67 -12.96 -10.15
N ALA A 355 13.33 -13.39 -11.21
CA ALA A 355 12.67 -14.00 -12.35
C ALA A 355 12.10 -15.35 -11.92
N GLY A 356 10.80 -15.60 -12.16
CA GLY A 356 10.14 -16.86 -11.83
C GLY A 356 8.62 -16.69 -11.83
N GLU A 357 7.91 -17.78 -12.03
CA GLU A 357 6.46 -17.81 -11.90
C GLU A 357 6.06 -17.48 -10.46
N TYR A 358 5.07 -16.62 -10.34
CA TYR A 358 4.55 -16.19 -9.05
C TYR A 358 3.03 -16.31 -9.05
N PHE A 359 2.53 -17.03 -8.06
CA PHE A 359 1.11 -17.24 -7.88
C PHE A 359 0.65 -16.61 -6.59
N GLU A 360 -0.54 -16.03 -6.61
CA GLU A 360 -1.26 -15.59 -5.42
C GLU A 360 -2.56 -16.38 -5.32
N GLN A 361 -3.00 -16.59 -4.10
CA GLN A 361 -4.30 -17.15 -3.77
C GLN A 361 -5.23 -16.05 -3.31
N ILE A 362 -6.47 -16.13 -3.67
CA ILE A 362 -7.57 -15.36 -3.09
C ILE A 362 -8.37 -16.33 -2.21
N LEU A 363 -8.27 -16.11 -0.90
CA LEU A 363 -8.99 -16.92 0.08
C LEU A 363 -10.30 -16.24 0.42
N TRP A 364 -11.41 -16.91 0.14
CA TRP A 364 -12.74 -16.44 0.50
C TRP A 364 -13.13 -17.02 1.85
N LEU A 365 -13.09 -16.20 2.90
CA LEU A 365 -13.35 -16.60 4.26
C LEU A 365 -14.80 -16.28 4.64
N ARG A 366 -15.44 -17.21 5.38
CA ARG A 366 -16.74 -17.00 6.00
C ARG A 366 -16.65 -17.25 7.51
N PRO A 367 -17.28 -16.42 8.34
CA PRO A 367 -17.35 -16.68 9.79
C PRO A 367 -17.97 -18.04 10.09
N VAL A 368 -17.32 -18.82 10.93
CA VAL A 368 -17.91 -20.04 11.46
C VAL A 368 -18.98 -19.64 12.47
N ARG A 369 -20.25 -19.91 12.15
CA ARG A 369 -21.35 -19.68 13.09
C ARG A 369 -21.34 -20.77 14.15
N PRO A 370 -21.46 -20.45 15.43
CA PRO A 370 -21.68 -21.48 16.44
C PRO A 370 -22.95 -22.26 16.03
N ARG A 371 -22.88 -23.59 16.03
CA ARG A 371 -24.07 -24.42 15.87
C ARG A 371 -25.07 -23.96 16.92
N ARG A 372 -26.26 -23.46 16.50
CA ARG A 372 -27.36 -23.24 17.45
C ARG A 372 -27.53 -24.53 18.22
N GLY A 373 -27.16 -24.49 19.49
CA GLY A 373 -27.21 -25.65 20.38
C GLY A 373 -28.58 -26.28 20.28
N ALA A 374 -28.61 -27.60 20.21
CA ALA A 374 -29.78 -28.36 20.53
C ALA A 374 -30.27 -27.85 21.92
N ARG A 375 -31.46 -27.29 21.96
CA ARG A 375 -32.13 -26.99 23.23
C ARG A 375 -32.06 -28.28 24.00
N ALA A 376 -31.43 -28.25 25.17
CA ALA A 376 -31.58 -29.32 26.14
C ALA A 376 -33.07 -29.48 26.40
N ALA A 377 -33.56 -30.68 26.06
CA ALA A 377 -34.90 -31.12 26.41
C ALA A 377 -34.99 -31.40 27.89
#